data_437c3e401affb652e91d6864aa6b0b3a
#
_entry.id   437c3e401affb652e91d6864aa6b0b3a
#
_cell.length_a   1.000
_cell.length_b   1.000
_cell.length_c   1.000
_cell.angle_alpha   90.00
_cell.angle_beta   90.00
_cell.angle_gamma   90.00
#
_symmetry.space_group_name_H-M   'P 1'
#
loop_
_entity.id
_entity.type
_entity.pdbx_description
1 polymer ?
#
loop_
_entity_poly.entity_id
_entity_poly.type
_entity_poly.pdbx_seq_one_letter_code
_entity_poly.pdbx_strand_id
1 'polypeptide(L)'
;LSVEVLSTDGFLFPNQKLLELGIMHRKGFPESFDYSAIVNFLTSIKASSENYSVPTYSHTTYDVTDDKRIIENPDVLIIEGLNLLQNDPTAMNREKPAIKDFLDLCIFLNADEQDIEEWYVSRFINLCGDAKLNKNSFFNRYSELSEDETIEEAKMIWNLINSPNFKENIAPLKNLADVILFKRKDHSIWKLALKED
;
A
#
# COMPACT_ATOMS: atom_id res chain seq x y z
N LEU A 1 -1.72 -25.23 -9.65
CA LEU A 1 -1.89 -24.24 -8.59
C LEU A 1 -2.39 -22.94 -9.21
N SER A 2 -3.53 -22.44 -8.75
CA SER A 2 -4.02 -21.11 -9.07
C SER A 2 -3.37 -20.07 -8.13
N VAL A 3 -2.96 -18.94 -8.68
CA VAL A 3 -2.31 -17.86 -7.92
C VAL A 3 -3.02 -16.55 -8.22
N GLU A 4 -3.44 -15.84 -7.18
CA GLU A 4 -4.01 -14.51 -7.27
C GLU A 4 -3.14 -13.50 -6.53
N VAL A 5 -3.08 -12.26 -7.04
CA VAL A 5 -2.39 -11.14 -6.38
C VAL A 5 -3.41 -10.07 -6.03
N LEU A 6 -3.42 -9.61 -4.79
CA LEU A 6 -4.31 -8.58 -4.30
C LEU A 6 -3.53 -7.44 -3.67
N SER A 7 -3.76 -6.20 -4.14
CA SER A 7 -3.29 -4.99 -3.47
C SER A 7 -4.26 -4.56 -2.36
N THR A 8 -3.72 -4.14 -1.22
CA THR A 8 -4.53 -3.56 -0.14
C THR A 8 -4.96 -2.12 -0.41
N ASP A 9 -4.47 -1.48 -1.47
CA ASP A 9 -4.89 -0.11 -1.82
C ASP A 9 -6.39 0.00 -2.06
N GLY A 10 -7.05 -1.08 -2.51
CA GLY A 10 -8.50 -1.13 -2.63
C GLY A 10 -9.25 -0.98 -1.30
N PHE A 11 -8.60 -1.22 -0.18
CA PHE A 11 -9.18 -1.05 1.15
C PHE A 11 -8.85 0.31 1.80
N LEU A 12 -8.25 1.25 1.07
CA LEU A 12 -8.20 2.65 1.50
C LEU A 12 -9.61 3.21 1.62
N PHE A 13 -9.83 4.10 2.57
CA PHE A 13 -11.07 4.89 2.54
C PHE A 13 -11.12 5.77 1.29
N PRO A 14 -12.30 5.94 0.68
CA PRO A 14 -12.49 6.87 -0.42
C PRO A 14 -12.00 8.28 -0.08
N ASN A 15 -11.46 9.00 -1.06
CA ASN A 15 -10.95 10.37 -0.87
C ASN A 15 -11.97 11.27 -0.19
N GLN A 16 -13.26 11.15 -0.56
CA GLN A 16 -14.33 11.90 0.08
C GLN A 16 -14.37 11.64 1.60
N LYS A 17 -14.30 10.39 2.03
CA LYS A 17 -14.28 10.03 3.45
C LYS A 17 -13.04 10.54 4.16
N LEU A 18 -11.86 10.46 3.51
CA LEU A 18 -10.62 11.01 4.06
C LEU A 18 -10.68 12.54 4.24
N LEU A 19 -11.34 13.25 3.32
CA LEU A 19 -11.59 14.69 3.43
C LEU A 19 -12.56 15.02 4.57
N GLU A 20 -13.66 14.27 4.71
CA GLU A 20 -14.64 14.43 5.81
C GLU A 20 -13.98 14.20 7.17
N LEU A 21 -13.04 13.25 7.26
CA LEU A 21 -12.27 12.97 8.47
C LEU A 21 -11.10 13.94 8.70
N GLY A 22 -10.79 14.81 7.73
CA GLY A 22 -9.66 15.74 7.81
C GLY A 22 -8.28 15.09 7.71
N ILE A 23 -8.21 13.83 7.24
CA ILE A 23 -6.97 13.03 7.16
C ILE A 23 -6.52 12.74 5.72
N MET A 24 -6.97 13.50 4.73
CA MET A 24 -6.56 13.29 3.33
C MET A 24 -5.03 13.38 3.15
N HIS A 25 -4.36 14.23 3.91
CA HIS A 25 -2.90 14.36 3.93
C HIS A 25 -2.17 13.16 4.56
N ARG A 26 -2.92 12.25 5.19
CA ARG A 26 -2.42 11.01 5.79
C ARG A 26 -2.85 9.76 5.00
N LYS A 27 -3.21 9.95 3.73
CA LYS A 27 -3.52 8.81 2.86
C LYS A 27 -2.30 7.90 2.69
N GLY A 28 -2.49 6.60 2.91
CA GLY A 28 -1.41 5.61 3.00
C GLY A 28 -0.90 5.35 4.42
N PHE A 29 -1.29 6.17 5.41
CA PHE A 29 -1.06 5.88 6.82
C PHE A 29 -2.06 4.85 7.35
N PRO A 30 -1.78 4.17 8.49
CA PRO A 30 -2.64 3.11 9.02
C PRO A 30 -4.11 3.50 9.13
N GLU A 31 -4.40 4.70 9.62
CA GLU A 31 -5.76 5.21 9.84
C GLU A 31 -6.54 5.52 8.56
N SER A 32 -5.89 5.50 7.40
CA SER A 32 -6.55 5.72 6.11
C SER A 32 -7.14 4.46 5.50
N PHE A 33 -6.92 3.29 6.10
CA PHE A 33 -7.42 2.00 5.62
C PHE A 33 -8.66 1.54 6.39
N ASP A 34 -9.57 0.87 5.69
CA ASP A 34 -10.66 0.11 6.32
C ASP A 34 -10.13 -1.24 6.81
N TYR A 35 -9.51 -1.22 7.98
CA TYR A 35 -8.94 -2.39 8.60
C TYR A 35 -9.96 -3.50 8.84
N SER A 36 -11.19 -3.12 9.19
CA SER A 36 -12.27 -4.08 9.41
C SER A 36 -12.65 -4.80 8.12
N ALA A 37 -12.67 -4.10 6.98
CA ALA A 37 -12.93 -4.71 5.68
C ALA A 37 -11.83 -5.71 5.29
N ILE A 38 -10.55 -5.39 5.55
CA ILE A 38 -9.43 -6.31 5.31
C ILE A 38 -9.58 -7.57 6.16
N VAL A 39 -9.82 -7.44 7.46
CA VAL A 39 -9.96 -8.57 8.38
C VAL A 39 -11.17 -9.43 8.00
N ASN A 40 -12.31 -8.82 7.65
CA ASN A 40 -13.48 -9.55 7.19
C ASN A 40 -13.20 -10.35 5.91
N PHE A 41 -12.52 -9.74 4.95
CA PHE A 41 -12.08 -10.41 3.73
C PHE A 41 -11.19 -11.62 4.05
N LEU A 42 -10.14 -11.44 4.86
CA LEU A 42 -9.21 -12.52 5.23
C LEU A 42 -9.89 -13.64 6.01
N THR A 43 -10.81 -13.30 6.91
CA THR A 43 -11.64 -14.28 7.63
C THR A 43 -12.44 -15.13 6.65
N SER A 44 -13.04 -14.48 5.67
CA SER A 44 -13.85 -15.15 4.68
C SER A 44 -13.02 -16.08 3.78
N ILE A 45 -11.86 -15.61 3.31
CA ILE A 45 -10.91 -16.42 2.51
C ILE A 45 -10.48 -17.69 3.27
N LYS A 46 -10.13 -17.56 4.55
CA LYS A 46 -9.74 -18.73 5.37
C LYS A 46 -10.89 -19.70 5.65
N ALA A 47 -12.13 -19.23 5.59
CA ALA A 47 -13.31 -20.09 5.73
C ALA A 47 -13.66 -20.91 4.47
N SER A 48 -12.98 -20.70 3.36
CA SER A 48 -13.01 -21.50 2.11
C SER A 48 -14.40 -21.67 1.47
N SER A 49 -15.28 -20.66 1.52
CA SER A 49 -16.66 -20.95 1.15
C SER A 49 -17.19 -20.35 -0.15
N GLU A 50 -16.61 -19.30 -0.72
CA GLU A 50 -17.19 -18.66 -1.92
C GLU A 50 -16.21 -17.69 -2.62
N ASN A 51 -16.58 -17.21 -3.81
CA ASN A 51 -15.91 -16.12 -4.50
C ASN A 51 -16.06 -14.80 -3.72
N TYR A 52 -14.97 -14.05 -3.57
CA TYR A 52 -14.94 -12.81 -2.79
C TYR A 52 -14.89 -11.60 -3.69
N SER A 53 -15.77 -10.64 -3.42
CA SER A 53 -15.77 -9.36 -4.08
C SER A 53 -14.93 -8.37 -3.29
N VAL A 54 -13.81 -7.92 -3.85
CA VAL A 54 -12.90 -6.96 -3.23
C VAL A 54 -12.92 -5.62 -3.97
N PRO A 55 -12.79 -4.49 -3.26
CA PRO A 55 -12.72 -3.19 -3.89
C PRO A 55 -11.44 -3.05 -4.71
N THR A 56 -11.46 -2.18 -5.72
CA THR A 56 -10.30 -1.88 -6.54
C THR A 56 -9.86 -0.43 -6.35
N TYR A 57 -8.60 -0.14 -6.70
CA TYR A 57 -8.00 1.17 -6.62
C TYR A 57 -7.49 1.64 -7.98
N SER A 58 -7.70 2.89 -8.31
CA SER A 58 -7.19 3.50 -9.51
C SER A 58 -6.07 4.50 -9.20
N HIS A 59 -4.86 4.19 -9.65
CA HIS A 59 -3.75 5.14 -9.58
C HIS A 59 -3.97 6.38 -10.44
N THR A 60 -4.79 6.28 -11.49
CA THR A 60 -5.15 7.41 -12.37
C THR A 60 -6.00 8.44 -11.63
N THR A 61 -7.06 7.99 -10.97
CA THR A 61 -7.93 8.87 -10.18
C THR A 61 -7.41 9.10 -8.76
N TYR A 62 -6.40 8.33 -8.37
CA TYR A 62 -5.85 8.32 -7.01
C TYR A 62 -6.94 8.07 -5.96
N ASP A 63 -7.84 7.11 -6.25
CA ASP A 63 -8.96 6.78 -5.37
C ASP A 63 -9.39 5.31 -5.52
N VAL A 64 -10.12 4.80 -4.54
CA VAL A 64 -10.86 3.55 -4.69
C VAL A 64 -11.97 3.74 -5.73
N THR A 65 -12.31 2.67 -6.43
CA THR A 65 -13.32 2.71 -7.48
C THR A 65 -14.57 1.95 -7.08
N ASP A 66 -15.69 2.20 -7.77
CA ASP A 66 -16.93 1.44 -7.60
C ASP A 66 -16.81 0.02 -8.17
N ASP A 67 -15.80 -0.21 -9.04
CA ASP A 67 -15.52 -1.53 -9.59
C ASP A 67 -15.04 -2.47 -8.51
N LYS A 68 -15.39 -3.74 -8.67
CA LYS A 68 -14.98 -4.80 -7.76
C LYS A 68 -14.31 -5.92 -8.54
N ARG A 69 -13.28 -6.48 -7.94
CA ARG A 69 -12.62 -7.68 -8.45
C ARG A 69 -13.15 -8.90 -7.70
N ILE A 70 -13.39 -9.98 -8.42
CA ILE A 70 -13.72 -11.27 -7.82
C ILE A 70 -12.45 -12.07 -7.62
N ILE A 71 -12.24 -12.59 -6.43
CA ILE A 71 -11.19 -13.54 -6.07
C ILE A 71 -11.83 -14.93 -6.00
N GLU A 72 -11.37 -15.85 -6.84
CA GLU A 72 -11.97 -17.18 -7.03
C GLU A 72 -11.21 -18.27 -6.27
N ASN A 73 -11.22 -18.21 -4.94
CA ASN A 73 -10.64 -19.22 -4.04
C ASN A 73 -9.31 -19.82 -4.55
N PRO A 74 -8.24 -19.02 -4.67
CA PRO A 74 -6.97 -19.48 -5.22
C PRO A 74 -6.25 -20.44 -4.27
N ASP A 75 -5.40 -21.33 -4.84
CA ASP A 75 -4.48 -22.15 -4.04
C ASP A 75 -3.46 -21.30 -3.28
N VAL A 76 -3.04 -20.18 -3.88
CA VAL A 76 -2.13 -19.20 -3.28
C VAL A 76 -2.67 -17.79 -3.50
N LEU A 77 -2.89 -17.04 -2.42
CA LEU A 77 -3.21 -15.62 -2.46
C LEU A 77 -2.00 -14.81 -2.00
N ILE A 78 -1.43 -14.02 -2.91
CA ILE A 78 -0.39 -13.05 -2.58
C ILE A 78 -1.07 -11.71 -2.30
N ILE A 79 -0.93 -11.22 -1.07
CA ILE A 79 -1.46 -9.91 -0.68
C ILE A 79 -0.27 -8.96 -0.54
N GLU A 80 -0.33 -7.82 -1.22
CA GLU A 80 0.71 -6.79 -1.12
C GLU A 80 0.12 -5.49 -0.57
N GLY A 81 0.93 -4.76 0.20
CA GLY A 81 0.56 -3.46 0.75
C GLY A 81 1.41 -3.06 1.94
N LEU A 82 1.30 -1.78 2.30
CA LEU A 82 2.10 -1.18 3.36
C LEU A 82 1.61 -1.54 4.78
N ASN A 83 0.37 -2.02 4.91
CA ASN A 83 -0.35 -2.15 6.18
C ASN A 83 -0.49 -3.59 6.69
N LEU A 84 0.07 -4.59 6.01
CA LEU A 84 -0.15 -6.01 6.31
C LEU A 84 0.39 -6.46 7.67
N LEU A 85 1.43 -5.82 8.18
CA LEU A 85 2.02 -6.13 9.48
C LEU A 85 1.62 -5.14 10.57
N GLN A 86 0.75 -4.17 10.25
CA GLN A 86 0.27 -3.18 11.20
C GLN A 86 -0.86 -3.74 12.06
N ASN A 87 -1.00 -3.21 13.27
CA ASN A 87 -2.17 -3.44 14.09
C ASN A 87 -3.29 -2.47 13.72
N ASP A 88 -4.54 -2.84 14.01
CA ASP A 88 -5.68 -1.93 13.84
C ASP A 88 -5.45 -0.66 14.68
N PRO A 89 -5.28 0.51 14.07
CA PRO A 89 -5.03 1.76 14.80
C PRO A 89 -6.23 2.20 15.64
N THR A 90 -7.42 1.63 15.39
CA THR A 90 -8.66 1.95 16.10
C THR A 90 -8.99 0.94 17.21
N ALA A 91 -8.26 -0.18 17.29
CA ALA A 91 -8.51 -1.21 18.29
C ALA A 91 -8.06 -0.75 19.67
N MET A 92 -8.99 -0.30 20.49
CA MET A 92 -8.75 -0.02 21.92
C MET A 92 -8.45 -1.27 22.75
N ASN A 93 -8.81 -2.46 22.25
CA ASN A 93 -8.56 -3.76 22.87
C ASN A 93 -8.03 -4.76 21.83
N ARG A 94 -7.09 -5.62 22.25
CA ARG A 94 -6.49 -6.70 21.45
C ARG A 94 -7.46 -7.87 21.13
N GLU A 95 -8.76 -7.65 21.18
CA GLU A 95 -9.76 -8.69 20.94
C GLU A 95 -10.01 -8.99 19.45
N LYS A 96 -9.55 -8.10 18.55
CA LYS A 96 -9.64 -8.34 17.10
C LYS A 96 -8.35 -8.96 16.59
N PRO A 97 -8.43 -9.95 15.68
CA PRO A 97 -7.25 -10.54 15.07
C PRO A 97 -6.49 -9.48 14.27
N ALA A 98 -5.16 -9.55 14.30
CA ALA A 98 -4.31 -8.77 13.43
C ALA A 98 -4.31 -9.36 12.01
N ILE A 99 -4.05 -8.55 10.99
CA ILE A 99 -3.92 -9.04 9.60
C ILE A 99 -2.90 -10.18 9.54
N LYS A 100 -1.78 -10.04 10.26
CA LYS A 100 -0.72 -11.05 10.32
C LYS A 100 -1.22 -12.44 10.75
N ASP A 101 -2.23 -12.53 11.60
CA ASP A 101 -2.75 -13.80 12.10
C ASP A 101 -3.41 -14.66 11.00
N PHE A 102 -3.72 -14.05 9.86
CA PHE A 102 -4.28 -14.72 8.67
C PHE A 102 -3.23 -15.13 7.64
N LEU A 103 -1.99 -14.65 7.77
CA LEU A 103 -0.93 -14.86 6.78
C LEU A 103 -0.11 -16.10 7.15
N ASP A 104 0.08 -17.01 6.18
CA ASP A 104 0.91 -18.20 6.36
C ASP A 104 2.39 -17.88 6.20
N LEU A 105 2.74 -16.81 5.47
CA LEU A 105 4.09 -16.31 5.25
C LEU A 105 4.08 -14.79 5.07
N CYS A 106 4.93 -14.08 5.78
CA CYS A 106 5.12 -12.65 5.66
C CYS A 106 6.50 -12.33 5.10
N ILE A 107 6.55 -11.61 3.98
CA ILE A 107 7.79 -11.17 3.34
C ILE A 107 7.88 -9.65 3.41
N PHE A 108 8.97 -9.13 3.97
CA PHE A 108 9.26 -7.70 3.99
C PHE A 108 10.30 -7.35 2.93
N LEU A 109 9.97 -6.42 2.04
CA LEU A 109 10.91 -5.85 1.07
C LEU A 109 11.64 -4.67 1.73
N ASN A 110 12.93 -4.87 2.05
CA ASN A 110 13.77 -3.86 2.67
C ASN A 110 14.64 -3.19 1.60
N ALA A 111 14.64 -1.87 1.57
CA ALA A 111 15.54 -1.07 0.75
C ALA A 111 16.02 0.15 1.55
N ASP A 112 17.09 0.79 1.09
CA ASP A 112 17.56 2.03 1.67
C ASP A 112 16.55 3.16 1.41
N GLU A 113 16.32 4.02 2.41
CA GLU A 113 15.34 5.10 2.33
C GLU A 113 15.62 6.03 1.14
N GLN A 114 16.90 6.30 0.86
CA GLN A 114 17.30 7.12 -0.27
C GLN A 114 16.90 6.49 -1.62
N ASP A 115 17.05 5.17 -1.76
CA ASP A 115 16.63 4.46 -2.97
C ASP A 115 15.10 4.52 -3.15
N ILE A 116 14.35 4.38 -2.03
CA ILE A 116 12.89 4.48 -2.04
C ILE A 116 12.44 5.89 -2.44
N GLU A 117 13.10 6.94 -1.92
CA GLU A 117 12.84 8.33 -2.30
C GLU A 117 13.06 8.54 -3.81
N GLU A 118 14.19 8.07 -4.35
CA GLU A 118 14.51 8.22 -5.77
C GLU A 118 13.49 7.48 -6.67
N TRP A 119 13.04 6.28 -6.28
CA TRP A 119 11.98 5.57 -6.99
C TRP A 119 10.65 6.30 -6.92
N TYR A 120 10.32 6.86 -5.76
CA TYR A 120 9.11 7.65 -5.59
C TYR A 120 9.11 8.88 -6.49
N VAL A 121 10.21 9.67 -6.48
CA VAL A 121 10.35 10.86 -7.32
C VAL A 121 10.25 10.50 -8.81
N SER A 122 10.94 9.44 -9.24
CA SER A 122 10.89 8.96 -10.62
C SER A 122 9.47 8.55 -11.02
N ARG A 123 8.77 7.81 -10.17
CA ARG A 123 7.37 7.41 -10.39
C ARG A 123 6.45 8.62 -10.46
N PHE A 124 6.64 9.61 -9.59
CA PHE A 124 5.82 10.83 -9.56
C PHE A 124 5.97 11.61 -10.88
N ILE A 125 7.20 11.79 -11.38
CA ILE A 125 7.48 12.45 -12.66
C ILE A 125 6.77 11.72 -13.81
N ASN A 126 6.85 10.38 -13.86
CA ASN A 126 6.19 9.59 -14.89
C ASN A 126 4.66 9.77 -14.84
N LEU A 127 4.06 9.71 -13.65
CA LEU A 127 2.61 9.92 -13.48
C LEU A 127 2.16 11.32 -13.90
N CYS A 128 2.96 12.35 -13.62
CA CYS A 128 2.71 13.72 -14.08
C CYS A 128 2.84 13.82 -15.61
N GLY A 129 3.82 13.13 -16.20
CA GLY A 129 4.01 13.05 -17.66
C GLY A 129 2.81 12.43 -18.36
N ASP A 130 2.36 11.27 -17.88
CA ASP A 130 1.19 10.56 -18.41
C ASP A 130 -0.11 11.39 -18.25
N ALA A 131 -0.21 12.13 -17.16
CA ALA A 131 -1.37 12.97 -16.86
C ALA A 131 -1.56 14.13 -17.83
N LYS A 132 -0.50 14.60 -18.51
CA LYS A 132 -0.62 15.63 -19.57
C LYS A 132 -1.54 15.19 -20.72
N LEU A 133 -1.62 13.88 -20.95
CA LEU A 133 -2.49 13.27 -21.97
C LEU A 133 -3.87 12.86 -21.42
N ASN A 134 -4.05 12.88 -20.09
CA ASN A 134 -5.29 12.44 -19.44
C ASN A 134 -5.79 13.49 -18.44
N LYS A 135 -6.72 14.33 -18.86
CA LYS A 135 -7.31 15.38 -18.03
C LYS A 135 -8.06 14.87 -16.79
N ASN A 136 -8.45 13.60 -16.79
CA ASN A 136 -9.13 12.97 -15.65
C ASN A 136 -8.16 12.41 -14.62
N SER A 137 -6.84 12.47 -14.89
CA SER A 137 -5.84 12.04 -13.92
C SER A 137 -5.76 12.99 -12.74
N PHE A 138 -5.66 12.42 -11.55
CA PHE A 138 -5.36 13.17 -10.32
C PHE A 138 -4.09 14.03 -10.47
N PHE A 139 -3.09 13.51 -11.18
CA PHE A 139 -1.81 14.16 -11.42
C PHE A 139 -1.87 15.29 -12.46
N ASN A 140 -2.99 15.47 -13.14
CA ASN A 140 -3.17 16.56 -14.10
C ASN A 140 -3.01 17.94 -13.45
N ARG A 141 -3.26 18.07 -12.15
CA ARG A 141 -3.00 19.29 -11.36
C ARG A 141 -1.55 19.78 -11.38
N TYR A 142 -0.62 18.88 -11.71
CA TYR A 142 0.82 19.16 -11.83
C TYR A 142 1.26 19.31 -13.28
N SER A 143 0.34 19.27 -14.26
CA SER A 143 0.66 19.24 -15.70
C SER A 143 1.36 20.50 -16.21
N GLU A 144 1.16 21.63 -15.51
CA GLU A 144 1.76 22.94 -15.88
C GLU A 144 3.15 23.14 -15.24
N LEU A 145 3.57 22.27 -14.33
CA LEU A 145 4.87 22.36 -13.69
C LEU A 145 5.99 21.99 -14.69
N SER A 146 7.10 22.70 -14.61
CA SER A 146 8.37 22.29 -15.22
C SER A 146 8.88 20.98 -14.57
N GLU A 147 9.88 20.37 -15.18
CA GLU A 147 10.49 19.14 -14.63
C GLU A 147 11.11 19.41 -13.26
N ASP A 148 11.84 20.52 -13.09
CA ASP A 148 12.46 20.90 -11.81
C ASP A 148 11.41 21.13 -10.72
N GLU A 149 10.33 21.86 -11.01
CA GLU A 149 9.23 22.09 -10.09
C GLU A 149 8.52 20.78 -9.74
N THR A 150 8.37 19.84 -10.70
CA THR A 150 7.79 18.52 -10.45
C THR A 150 8.66 17.69 -9.49
N ILE A 151 9.99 17.76 -9.64
CA ILE A 151 10.96 17.11 -8.75
C ILE A 151 10.87 17.70 -7.33
N GLU A 152 10.80 19.03 -7.22
CA GLU A 152 10.71 19.73 -5.92
C GLU A 152 9.41 19.35 -5.22
N GLU A 153 8.28 19.33 -5.93
CA GLU A 153 6.98 18.91 -5.40
C GLU A 153 7.00 17.46 -4.91
N ALA A 154 7.55 16.54 -5.73
CA ALA A 154 7.69 15.14 -5.35
C ALA A 154 8.51 14.98 -4.06
N LYS A 155 9.65 15.67 -3.95
CA LYS A 155 10.49 15.65 -2.74
C LYS A 155 9.79 16.28 -1.52
N MET A 156 9.02 17.34 -1.73
CA MET A 156 8.23 17.93 -0.66
C MET A 156 7.19 16.93 -0.12
N ILE A 157 6.45 16.26 -0.99
CA ILE A 157 5.47 15.24 -0.60
C ILE A 157 6.18 14.06 0.09
N TRP A 158 7.33 13.62 -0.43
CA TRP A 158 8.13 12.58 0.21
C TRP A 158 8.48 12.94 1.65
N ASN A 159 9.05 14.12 1.86
CA ASN A 159 9.51 14.57 3.18
C ASN A 159 8.38 14.81 4.18
N LEU A 160 7.24 15.31 3.71
CA LEU A 160 6.12 15.65 4.59
C LEU A 160 5.19 14.46 4.88
N ILE A 161 5.11 13.49 3.99
CA ILE A 161 4.11 12.41 4.06
C ILE A 161 4.78 11.03 4.06
N ASN A 162 5.52 10.68 2.99
CA ASN A 162 5.97 9.31 2.77
C ASN A 162 7.10 8.90 3.72
N SER A 163 8.12 9.75 3.91
CA SER A 163 9.23 9.46 4.83
C SER A 163 8.77 9.35 6.29
N PRO A 164 7.93 10.24 6.83
CA PRO A 164 7.33 10.04 8.14
C PRO A 164 6.55 8.73 8.26
N ASN A 165 5.68 8.41 7.29
CA ASN A 165 4.93 7.16 7.29
C ASN A 165 5.86 5.93 7.25
N PHE A 166 6.90 5.98 6.39
CA PHE A 166 7.90 4.92 6.32
C PHE A 166 8.58 4.69 7.67
N LYS A 167 9.07 5.76 8.30
CA LYS A 167 9.81 5.69 9.58
C LYS A 167 8.94 5.26 10.76
N GLU A 168 7.72 5.77 10.83
CA GLU A 168 6.84 5.55 11.96
C GLU A 168 6.06 4.23 11.86
N ASN A 169 5.61 3.87 10.65
CA ASN A 169 4.60 2.82 10.48
C ASN A 169 5.06 1.62 9.64
N ILE A 170 6.17 1.72 8.88
CA ILE A 170 6.59 0.66 7.95
C ILE A 170 7.90 0.03 8.39
N ALA A 171 8.98 0.81 8.46
CA ALA A 171 10.32 0.31 8.76
C ALA A 171 10.41 -0.47 10.10
N PRO A 172 9.73 -0.07 11.18
CA PRO A 172 9.76 -0.81 12.45
C PRO A 172 9.16 -2.21 12.36
N LEU A 173 8.26 -2.46 11.39
CA LEU A 173 7.56 -3.73 11.24
C LEU A 173 8.41 -4.83 10.59
N LYS A 174 9.58 -4.48 10.06
CA LYS A 174 10.50 -5.43 9.42
C LYS A 174 10.77 -6.68 10.28
N ASN A 175 10.92 -6.50 11.57
CA ASN A 175 11.22 -7.59 12.50
C ASN A 175 10.02 -8.52 12.78
N LEU A 176 8.83 -8.17 12.30
CA LEU A 176 7.64 -9.01 12.39
C LEU A 176 7.51 -9.97 11.20
N ALA A 177 8.25 -9.76 10.12
CA ALA A 177 8.23 -10.60 8.94
C ALA A 177 8.99 -11.91 9.17
N ASP A 178 8.56 -12.95 8.46
CA ASP A 178 9.23 -14.27 8.48
C ASP A 178 10.44 -14.27 7.54
N VAL A 179 10.37 -13.49 6.46
CA VAL A 179 11.42 -13.33 5.46
C VAL A 179 11.67 -11.85 5.19
N ILE A 180 12.94 -11.45 5.12
CA ILE A 180 13.35 -10.12 4.70
C ILE A 180 14.15 -10.24 3.41
N LEU A 181 13.66 -9.62 2.34
CA LEU A 181 14.36 -9.48 1.06
C LEU A 181 15.00 -8.10 0.98
N PHE A 182 16.32 -8.06 0.82
CA PHE A 182 17.07 -6.81 0.70
C PHE A 182 17.22 -6.44 -0.78
N LYS A 183 16.61 -5.33 -1.15
CA LYS A 183 16.52 -4.81 -2.50
C LYS A 183 17.53 -3.69 -2.71
N ARG A 184 18.26 -3.71 -3.83
CA ARG A 184 19.15 -2.64 -4.28
C ARG A 184 18.40 -1.61 -5.10
N LYS A 185 19.06 -0.50 -5.40
CA LYS A 185 18.58 0.58 -6.25
C LYS A 185 18.11 0.11 -7.63
N ASP A 186 18.81 -0.84 -8.23
CA ASP A 186 18.45 -1.48 -9.51
C ASP A 186 17.33 -2.52 -9.42
N HIS A 187 16.67 -2.58 -8.28
CA HIS A 187 15.61 -3.53 -7.93
C HIS A 187 16.05 -5.00 -7.78
N SER A 188 17.32 -5.33 -7.92
CA SER A 188 17.81 -6.69 -7.66
C SER A 188 17.75 -7.04 -6.16
N ILE A 189 17.45 -8.31 -5.86
CA ILE A 189 17.55 -8.84 -4.50
C ILE A 189 18.96 -9.37 -4.29
N TRP A 190 19.67 -8.85 -3.30
CA TRP A 190 21.05 -9.23 -3.03
C TRP A 190 21.24 -10.03 -1.74
N LYS A 191 20.26 -10.00 -0.86
CA LYS A 191 20.28 -10.73 0.40
C LYS A 191 18.88 -11.17 0.78
N LEU A 192 18.80 -12.34 1.38
CA LEU A 192 17.62 -12.87 2.06
C LEU A 192 17.99 -13.17 3.51
N ALA A 193 17.14 -12.78 4.44
CA ALA A 193 17.23 -13.17 5.84
C ALA A 193 15.93 -13.86 6.24
N LEU A 194 16.06 -14.96 6.98
CA LEU A 194 14.94 -15.65 7.62
C LEU A 194 14.89 -15.23 9.09
N LYS A 195 13.69 -15.18 9.62
CA LYS A 195 13.53 -15.03 11.07
C LYS A 195 14.03 -16.31 11.73
N GLU A 196 14.91 -16.16 12.71
CA GLU A 196 15.29 -17.26 13.59
C GLU A 196 14.16 -17.50 14.60
N ASP A 197 13.85 -18.78 14.84
CA ASP A 197 12.83 -19.24 15.81
C ASP A 197 13.21 -18.89 17.26
#